data_f88d3d53d74719740097d47c631375db
#
_entry.id   f88d3d53d74719740097d47c631375db
#
_cell.length_a   1.000
_cell.length_b   1.000
_cell.length_c   1.000
_cell.angle_alpha   90.00
_cell.angle_beta   90.00
_cell.angle_gamma   90.00
#
_symmetry.space_group_name_H-M   'P 1'
#
loop_
_entity.id
_entity.type
_entity.pdbx_description
1 polymer ?
#
loop_
_entity_poly.entity_id
_entity_poly.type
_entity_poly.pdbx_seq_one_letter_code
_entity_poly.pdbx_strand_id
1 'polypeptide(L)'
;MSSSYQASGDGSFSRGHMLASNDRQSDKPTNKQTFYYTNMSPQIQNGFNGGIWSTLEKNCHKMICSDTLYMVTGAYFANENKHCKDNDNNTVTVPTHYYKVLIRSKSGNTGKPIWTLTSDQIECAGYWFEHKVYSGSQPSQFIKSVSWIEEQTGQTFFPNVPNAPKATLDGSFWKI
;
A
#
# COMPACT_ATOMS: atom_id res chain seq x y z
N MET A 1 22.86 3.90 -2.22
CA MET A 1 22.25 3.51 -3.50
C MET A 1 21.96 4.79 -4.26
N SER A 2 22.44 4.91 -5.50
CA SER A 2 22.07 6.06 -6.34
C SER A 2 20.54 6.06 -6.51
N SER A 3 19.91 7.23 -6.40
CA SER A 3 18.47 7.38 -6.71
C SER A 3 18.24 6.93 -8.15
N SER A 4 17.19 6.15 -8.40
CA SER A 4 16.82 5.79 -9.77
C SER A 4 16.15 6.93 -10.52
N TYR A 5 15.78 7.99 -9.82
CA TYR A 5 15.11 9.15 -10.38
C TYR A 5 15.91 10.39 -10.08
N GLN A 6 15.96 11.28 -11.08
CA GLN A 6 16.60 12.58 -10.93
C GLN A 6 15.79 13.44 -9.93
N ALA A 7 16.48 14.33 -9.22
CA ALA A 7 15.81 15.28 -8.33
C ALA A 7 14.86 16.19 -9.13
N SER A 8 13.69 16.45 -8.57
CA SER A 8 12.71 17.39 -9.11
C SER A 8 12.43 18.51 -8.10
N GLY A 9 11.65 19.51 -8.48
CA GLY A 9 11.26 20.62 -7.60
C GLY A 9 10.50 20.21 -6.33
N ASP A 10 10.03 18.96 -6.26
CA ASP A 10 9.37 18.39 -5.06
C ASP A 10 10.34 17.62 -4.15
N GLY A 11 11.63 17.71 -4.40
CA GLY A 11 12.67 16.94 -3.70
C GLY A 11 13.16 15.73 -4.49
N SER A 12 13.85 14.81 -3.82
CA SER A 12 14.34 13.59 -4.42
C SER A 12 13.30 12.49 -4.39
N PHE A 13 13.04 11.87 -5.53
CA PHE A 13 12.29 10.63 -5.62
C PHE A 13 13.21 9.44 -5.34
N SER A 14 12.68 8.48 -4.60
CA SER A 14 13.29 7.18 -4.36
C SER A 14 12.57 6.08 -5.15
N ARG A 15 13.21 4.92 -5.21
CA ARG A 15 12.57 3.69 -5.66
C ARG A 15 11.57 3.24 -4.60
N GLY A 16 10.33 3.71 -4.71
CA GLY A 16 9.26 3.26 -3.83
C GLY A 16 8.83 1.85 -4.20
N HIS A 17 8.97 0.91 -3.27
CA HIS A 17 8.48 -0.45 -3.47
C HIS A 17 6.96 -0.49 -3.43
N MET A 18 6.34 -1.15 -4.41
CA MET A 18 4.91 -1.47 -4.35
C MET A 18 4.69 -2.67 -3.42
N LEU A 19 5.41 -3.75 -3.62
CA LEU A 19 5.55 -4.84 -2.65
C LEU A 19 6.84 -4.62 -1.85
N ALA A 20 6.71 -4.39 -0.56
CA ALA A 20 7.86 -4.11 0.30
C ALA A 20 8.83 -5.31 0.36
N SER A 21 10.13 -5.05 0.40
CA SER A 21 11.15 -6.09 0.55
C SER A 21 10.93 -6.94 1.80
N ASN A 22 10.45 -6.32 2.88
CA ASN A 22 10.16 -7.00 4.13
C ASN A 22 9.00 -8.01 4.05
N ASP A 23 8.13 -7.91 3.03
CA ASP A 23 7.03 -8.84 2.79
C ASP A 23 7.49 -10.14 2.07
N ARG A 24 8.75 -10.21 1.66
CA ARG A 24 9.34 -11.31 0.88
C ARG A 24 10.71 -11.75 1.42
N GLN A 25 10.77 -12.08 2.71
CA GLN A 25 12.02 -12.48 3.35
C GLN A 25 12.18 -14.00 3.54
N SER A 26 11.31 -14.81 2.96
CA SER A 26 11.37 -16.28 3.06
C SER A 26 12.68 -16.85 2.51
N ASP A 27 13.17 -16.29 1.41
CA ASP A 27 14.40 -16.67 0.74
C ASP A 27 14.98 -15.52 -0.10
N LYS A 28 16.27 -15.62 -0.45
CA LYS A 28 16.97 -14.57 -1.23
C LYS A 28 16.41 -14.37 -2.64
N PRO A 29 16.11 -15.43 -3.43
CA PRO A 29 15.52 -15.26 -4.76
C PRO A 29 14.20 -14.50 -4.73
N THR A 30 13.29 -14.84 -3.83
CA THR A 30 11.98 -14.19 -3.67
C THR A 30 12.15 -12.72 -3.24
N ASN A 31 13.04 -12.46 -2.29
CA ASN A 31 13.34 -11.09 -1.87
C ASN A 31 13.94 -10.26 -3.02
N LYS A 32 14.85 -10.82 -3.82
CA LYS A 32 15.45 -10.13 -4.96
C LYS A 32 14.42 -9.61 -5.97
N GLN A 33 13.31 -10.32 -6.15
CA GLN A 33 12.25 -9.91 -7.07
C GLN A 33 11.60 -8.58 -6.67
N THR A 34 11.57 -8.24 -5.38
CA THR A 34 11.03 -6.96 -4.92
C THR A 34 11.86 -5.76 -5.41
N PHE A 35 13.10 -5.97 -5.84
CA PHE A 35 13.98 -4.94 -6.38
C PHE A 35 13.93 -4.79 -7.91
N TYR A 36 13.03 -5.51 -8.59
CA TYR A 36 12.82 -5.33 -10.02
C TYR A 36 12.11 -4.00 -10.30
N TYR A 37 12.44 -3.35 -11.41
CA TYR A 37 11.86 -2.07 -11.79
C TYR A 37 10.33 -2.12 -11.93
N THR A 38 9.78 -3.28 -12.29
CA THR A 38 8.32 -3.51 -12.34
C THR A 38 7.63 -3.38 -10.97
N ASN A 39 8.39 -3.42 -9.89
CA ASN A 39 7.91 -3.23 -8.51
C ASN A 39 8.25 -1.83 -7.96
N MET A 40 8.77 -0.93 -8.78
CA MET A 40 9.21 0.39 -8.35
C MET A 40 8.32 1.50 -8.89
N SER A 41 8.10 2.50 -8.07
CA SER A 41 7.40 3.73 -8.44
C SER A 41 8.14 4.93 -7.85
N PRO A 42 8.15 6.11 -8.52
CA PRO A 42 8.77 7.29 -7.95
C PRO A 42 8.01 7.77 -6.72
N GLN A 43 8.62 7.65 -5.55
CA GLN A 43 8.06 8.13 -4.27
C GLN A 43 8.94 9.22 -3.69
N ILE A 44 8.34 10.32 -3.20
CA ILE A 44 9.04 11.36 -2.46
C ILE A 44 9.76 10.70 -1.28
N GLN A 45 11.09 10.84 -1.23
CA GLN A 45 11.91 10.10 -0.26
C GLN A 45 11.61 10.56 1.18
N ASN A 46 11.69 11.87 1.43
CA ASN A 46 11.54 12.41 2.77
C ASN A 46 10.06 12.70 3.08
N GLY A 47 9.60 12.23 4.23
CA GLY A 47 8.23 12.44 4.70
C GLY A 47 7.18 11.51 4.05
N PHE A 48 7.40 10.96 2.84
CA PHE A 48 6.52 9.96 2.23
C PHE A 48 7.11 8.56 2.34
N ASN A 49 8.02 8.15 1.43
CA ASN A 49 8.56 6.79 1.40
C ASN A 49 9.30 6.42 2.70
N GLY A 50 10.27 7.25 3.13
CA GLY A 50 10.97 7.09 4.41
C GLY A 50 10.20 7.59 5.63
N GLY A 51 8.96 8.03 5.46
CA GLY A 51 8.08 8.61 6.48
C GLY A 51 6.81 7.79 6.69
N ILE A 52 5.66 8.38 6.30
CA ILE A 52 4.33 7.81 6.56
C ILE A 52 4.13 6.44 5.90
N TRP A 53 4.66 6.24 4.68
CA TRP A 53 4.54 4.98 3.96
C TRP A 53 5.31 3.85 4.65
N SER A 54 6.57 4.10 5.02
CA SER A 54 7.37 3.14 5.81
C SER A 54 6.72 2.82 7.17
N THR A 55 6.07 3.82 7.81
CA THR A 55 5.32 3.61 9.05
C THR A 55 4.13 2.70 8.82
N LEU A 56 3.35 2.92 7.75
CA LEU A 56 2.24 2.04 7.37
C LEU A 56 2.73 0.61 7.13
N GLU A 57 3.81 0.41 6.38
CA GLU A 57 4.37 -0.92 6.11
C GLU A 57 4.75 -1.66 7.39
N LYS A 58 5.47 -0.99 8.30
CA LYS A 58 5.81 -1.56 9.62
C LYS A 58 4.57 -1.92 10.44
N ASN A 59 3.53 -1.10 10.34
CA ASN A 59 2.29 -1.34 11.08
C ASN A 59 1.49 -2.49 10.47
N CYS A 60 1.45 -2.61 9.13
CA CYS A 60 0.85 -3.79 8.47
C CYS A 60 1.50 -5.10 8.94
N HIS A 61 2.83 -5.12 9.14
CA HIS A 61 3.52 -6.28 9.69
C HIS A 61 3.03 -6.70 11.07
N LYS A 62 2.62 -5.76 11.91
CA LYS A 62 2.05 -6.04 13.25
C LYS A 62 0.67 -6.69 13.16
N MET A 63 0.00 -6.59 12.01
CA MET A 63 -1.31 -7.19 11.76
C MET A 63 -1.24 -8.61 11.20
N ILE A 64 -0.04 -9.12 10.93
CA ILE A 64 0.18 -10.51 10.52
C ILE A 64 -0.27 -11.43 11.67
N CYS A 65 -0.95 -12.52 11.31
CA CYS A 65 -1.56 -13.44 12.25
C CYS A 65 -1.43 -14.89 11.76
N SER A 66 -1.94 -15.86 12.52
CA SER A 66 -1.93 -17.26 12.11
C SER A 66 -2.76 -17.52 10.85
N ASP A 67 -3.83 -16.75 10.64
CA ASP A 67 -4.52 -16.67 9.35
C ASP A 67 -3.75 -15.74 8.39
N THR A 68 -4.15 -15.69 7.14
CA THR A 68 -3.50 -14.83 6.15
C THR A 68 -4.02 -13.39 6.22
N LEU A 69 -3.12 -12.42 6.30
CA LEU A 69 -3.38 -11.03 5.95
C LEU A 69 -3.16 -10.85 4.44
N TYR A 70 -4.21 -10.52 3.71
CA TYR A 70 -4.12 -10.18 2.29
C TYR A 70 -3.97 -8.68 2.14
N MET A 71 -3.03 -8.28 1.30
CA MET A 71 -2.71 -6.87 1.07
C MET A 71 -2.53 -6.58 -0.42
N VAL A 72 -3.18 -5.51 -0.89
CA VAL A 72 -2.98 -4.96 -2.23
C VAL A 72 -2.39 -3.57 -2.09
N THR A 73 -1.35 -3.29 -2.84
CA THR A 73 -0.73 -1.95 -2.93
C THR A 73 -0.91 -1.40 -4.33
N GLY A 74 -1.30 -0.14 -4.44
CA GLY A 74 -1.48 0.52 -5.72
C GLY A 74 -0.98 1.95 -5.74
N ALA A 75 -0.68 2.42 -6.96
CA ALA A 75 -0.41 3.81 -7.30
C ALA A 75 -1.59 4.32 -8.13
N TYR A 76 -2.02 5.56 -7.87
CA TYR A 76 -3.13 6.18 -8.56
C TYR A 76 -2.69 7.48 -9.25
N PHE A 77 -3.19 7.69 -10.45
CA PHE A 77 -2.85 8.80 -11.33
C PHE A 77 -4.13 9.59 -11.63
N ALA A 78 -4.44 10.59 -10.80
CA ALA A 78 -5.59 11.47 -11.04
C ALA A 78 -5.39 12.35 -12.27
N ASN A 79 -4.13 12.65 -12.58
CA ASN A 79 -3.70 13.32 -13.81
C ASN A 79 -2.28 12.84 -14.14
N GLU A 80 -1.88 13.02 -15.37
CA GLU A 80 -0.56 12.59 -15.87
C GLU A 80 0.39 13.77 -16.08
N ASN A 81 0.16 14.89 -15.43
CA ASN A 81 0.91 16.12 -15.68
C ASN A 81 2.24 16.20 -14.93
N LYS A 82 2.45 15.35 -13.94
CA LYS A 82 3.68 15.34 -13.15
C LYS A 82 4.60 14.23 -13.60
N HIS A 83 5.81 14.61 -13.97
CA HIS A 83 6.85 13.68 -14.43
C HIS A 83 8.16 13.88 -13.69
N CYS A 84 8.95 12.85 -13.62
CA CYS A 84 10.37 12.90 -13.28
C CYS A 84 11.19 12.18 -14.37
N LYS A 85 12.50 12.29 -14.28
CA LYS A 85 13.42 11.55 -15.13
C LYS A 85 14.04 10.41 -14.34
N ASP A 86 14.19 9.26 -14.99
CA ASP A 86 15.05 8.21 -14.47
C ASP A 86 16.53 8.47 -14.80
N ASN A 87 17.42 7.57 -14.39
CA ASN A 87 18.85 7.74 -14.63
C ASN A 87 19.26 7.60 -16.11
N ASP A 88 18.41 6.98 -16.92
CA ASP A 88 18.60 6.83 -18.37
C ASP A 88 17.90 7.96 -19.15
N ASN A 89 17.46 9.02 -18.44
CA ASN A 89 16.75 10.19 -18.96
C ASN A 89 15.37 9.90 -19.59
N ASN A 90 14.77 8.73 -19.29
CA ASN A 90 13.39 8.46 -19.68
C ASN A 90 12.41 9.27 -18.83
N THR A 91 11.29 9.65 -19.43
CA THR A 91 10.20 10.32 -18.70
C THR A 91 9.35 9.30 -17.98
N VAL A 92 9.17 9.49 -16.66
CA VAL A 92 8.36 8.63 -15.79
C VAL A 92 7.25 9.46 -15.18
N THR A 93 6.01 9.02 -15.34
CA THR A 93 4.85 9.68 -14.70
C THR A 93 4.89 9.43 -13.20
N VAL A 94 4.68 10.50 -12.43
CA VAL A 94 4.67 10.44 -10.96
C VAL A 94 3.22 10.25 -10.49
N PRO A 95 2.92 9.20 -9.70
CA PRO A 95 1.60 9.01 -9.12
C PRO A 95 1.16 10.19 -8.27
N THR A 96 -0.12 10.51 -8.30
CA THR A 96 -0.72 11.53 -7.44
C THR A 96 -1.10 11.01 -6.07
N HIS A 97 -1.38 9.70 -5.98
CA HIS A 97 -1.74 9.03 -4.74
C HIS A 97 -1.16 7.60 -4.69
N TYR A 98 -1.05 7.10 -3.45
CA TYR A 98 -0.74 5.70 -3.18
C TYR A 98 -1.74 5.14 -2.20
N TYR A 99 -2.03 3.83 -2.35
CA TYR A 99 -2.97 3.16 -1.46
C TYR A 99 -2.50 1.75 -1.09
N LYS A 100 -2.96 1.28 0.07
CA LYS A 100 -2.95 -0.13 0.48
C LYS A 100 -4.35 -0.54 0.87
N VAL A 101 -4.79 -1.71 0.43
CA VAL A 101 -6.06 -2.31 0.81
C VAL A 101 -5.80 -3.64 1.48
N LEU A 102 -6.37 -3.82 2.67
CA LEU A 102 -6.10 -4.97 3.54
C LEU A 102 -7.40 -5.71 3.86
N ILE A 103 -7.29 -7.03 4.00
CA ILE A 103 -8.37 -7.88 4.50
C ILE A 103 -7.79 -9.04 5.29
N ARG A 104 -8.41 -9.38 6.42
CA ARG A 104 -8.09 -10.56 7.23
C ARG A 104 -9.29 -10.99 8.08
N SER A 105 -9.18 -12.17 8.73
CA SER A 105 -10.11 -12.53 9.79
C SER A 105 -9.91 -11.66 11.04
N LYS A 106 -10.97 -11.34 11.76
CA LYS A 106 -10.90 -10.57 13.02
C LYS A 106 -10.04 -11.27 14.06
N SER A 107 -10.30 -12.55 14.32
CA SER A 107 -9.58 -13.29 15.34
C SER A 107 -8.12 -13.60 14.97
N GLY A 108 -7.81 -13.70 13.67
CA GLY A 108 -6.47 -14.02 13.17
C GLY A 108 -6.04 -15.48 13.34
N ASN A 109 -6.91 -16.35 13.80
CA ASN A 109 -6.59 -17.77 14.10
C ASN A 109 -7.80 -18.71 13.85
N THR A 110 -8.59 -18.44 12.84
CA THR A 110 -9.75 -19.27 12.51
C THR A 110 -9.36 -20.63 11.94
N GLY A 111 -8.17 -20.72 11.34
CA GLY A 111 -7.72 -21.89 10.59
C GLY A 111 -8.55 -22.17 9.33
N LYS A 112 -9.36 -21.20 8.90
CA LYS A 112 -10.26 -21.32 7.74
C LYS A 112 -9.87 -20.33 6.63
N PRO A 113 -10.08 -20.69 5.37
CA PRO A 113 -9.93 -19.77 4.27
C PRO A 113 -10.89 -18.57 4.41
N ILE A 114 -10.42 -17.35 4.16
CA ILE A 114 -11.18 -16.13 4.38
C ILE A 114 -12.50 -16.08 3.59
N TRP A 115 -12.57 -16.68 2.41
CA TRP A 115 -13.76 -16.72 1.58
C TRP A 115 -14.89 -17.61 2.14
N THR A 116 -14.60 -18.38 3.20
CA THR A 116 -15.60 -19.22 3.90
C THR A 116 -16.15 -18.55 5.16
N LEU A 117 -15.57 -17.41 5.57
CA LEU A 117 -15.95 -16.69 6.76
C LEU A 117 -17.18 -15.80 6.50
N THR A 118 -17.94 -15.53 7.56
CA THR A 118 -19.04 -14.58 7.54
C THR A 118 -18.56 -13.14 7.67
N SER A 119 -19.39 -12.18 7.28
CA SER A 119 -19.01 -10.76 7.28
C SER A 119 -18.60 -10.23 8.66
N ASP A 120 -19.22 -10.71 9.72
CA ASP A 120 -18.89 -10.38 11.11
C ASP A 120 -17.54 -10.94 11.59
N GLN A 121 -17.00 -11.95 10.89
CA GLN A 121 -15.70 -12.56 11.17
C GLN A 121 -14.55 -11.93 10.38
N ILE A 122 -14.85 -11.03 9.45
CA ILE A 122 -13.85 -10.42 8.53
C ILE A 122 -13.74 -8.93 8.85
N GLU A 123 -12.53 -8.40 8.72
CA GLU A 123 -12.27 -6.97 8.65
C GLU A 123 -11.49 -6.62 7.40
N CYS A 124 -11.86 -5.50 6.78
CA CYS A 124 -11.10 -4.93 5.68
C CYS A 124 -11.08 -3.39 5.76
N ALA A 125 -10.00 -2.81 5.27
CA ALA A 125 -9.83 -1.37 5.19
C ALA A 125 -8.85 -1.00 4.09
N GLY A 126 -8.82 0.27 3.75
CA GLY A 126 -7.81 0.82 2.88
C GLY A 126 -7.16 2.05 3.49
N TYR A 127 -5.97 2.36 3.03
CA TYR A 127 -5.23 3.58 3.32
C TYR A 127 -5.00 4.31 2.02
N TRP A 128 -5.32 5.61 2.00
CA TRP A 128 -5.23 6.44 0.82
C TRP A 128 -4.44 7.70 1.13
N PHE A 129 -3.31 7.87 0.44
CA PHE A 129 -2.40 8.99 0.67
C PHE A 129 -2.23 9.80 -0.60
N GLU A 130 -2.41 11.10 -0.51
CA GLU A 130 -1.88 12.02 -1.51
C GLU A 130 -0.34 11.91 -1.52
N HIS A 131 0.27 11.95 -2.70
CA HIS A 131 1.72 11.85 -2.82
C HIS A 131 2.40 13.19 -2.51
N LYS A 132 2.60 13.44 -1.21
CA LYS A 132 3.24 14.66 -0.69
C LYS A 132 4.08 14.34 0.55
N VAL A 133 4.78 15.37 1.05
CA VAL A 133 5.53 15.27 2.32
C VAL A 133 4.53 15.28 3.49
N TYR A 134 4.71 14.35 4.41
CA TYR A 134 3.98 14.28 5.69
C TYR A 134 4.93 14.54 6.85
N SER A 135 4.47 15.31 7.84
CA SER A 135 5.19 15.59 9.07
C SER A 135 4.24 15.41 10.25
N GLY A 136 4.60 14.53 11.19
CA GLY A 136 3.80 14.29 12.40
C GLY A 136 2.48 13.54 12.19
N SER A 137 2.13 13.17 10.95
CA SER A 137 0.90 12.44 10.63
C SER A 137 1.05 10.93 10.89
N GLN A 138 -0.06 10.28 11.26
CA GLN A 138 -0.14 8.84 11.45
C GLN A 138 -0.97 8.19 10.33
N PRO A 139 -0.63 6.96 9.89
CA PRO A 139 -1.38 6.27 8.83
C PRO A 139 -2.89 6.16 9.11
N SER A 140 -3.27 5.95 10.37
CA SER A 140 -4.68 5.84 10.78
C SER A 140 -5.54 7.07 10.49
N GLN A 141 -4.95 8.24 10.22
CA GLN A 141 -5.67 9.44 9.80
C GLN A 141 -6.16 9.38 8.34
N PHE A 142 -5.62 8.44 7.54
CA PHE A 142 -5.86 8.30 6.11
C PHE A 142 -6.58 7.01 5.74
N ILE A 143 -7.22 6.39 6.74
CA ILE A 143 -7.99 5.17 6.56
C ILE A 143 -9.32 5.45 5.83
N LYS A 144 -9.73 4.54 4.96
CA LYS A 144 -10.95 4.59 4.16
C LYS A 144 -11.59 3.21 4.12
N SER A 145 -12.89 3.16 3.81
CA SER A 145 -13.52 1.89 3.46
C SER A 145 -12.97 1.35 2.13
N VAL A 146 -13.03 0.05 1.95
CA VAL A 146 -12.58 -0.57 0.69
C VAL A 146 -13.43 -0.09 -0.48
N SER A 147 -14.76 0.00 -0.30
CA SER A 147 -15.68 0.50 -1.34
C SER A 147 -15.34 1.92 -1.78
N TRP A 148 -14.93 2.79 -0.86
CA TRP A 148 -14.50 4.13 -1.23
C TRP A 148 -13.28 4.11 -2.16
N ILE A 149 -12.29 3.23 -1.89
CA ILE A 149 -11.10 3.10 -2.77
C ILE A 149 -11.49 2.46 -4.10
N GLU A 150 -12.40 1.49 -4.12
CA GLU A 150 -12.95 0.91 -5.35
C GLU A 150 -13.58 2.01 -6.24
N GLU A 151 -14.35 2.92 -5.66
CA GLU A 151 -14.94 4.07 -6.36
C GLU A 151 -13.87 5.01 -6.94
N GLN A 152 -12.80 5.31 -6.18
CA GLN A 152 -11.73 6.18 -6.68
C GLN A 152 -10.91 5.55 -7.80
N THR A 153 -10.66 4.25 -7.73
CA THR A 153 -9.72 3.55 -8.61
C THR A 153 -10.40 2.87 -9.79
N GLY A 154 -11.69 2.61 -9.72
CA GLY A 154 -12.42 1.76 -10.66
C GLY A 154 -12.00 0.28 -10.57
N GLN A 155 -11.24 -0.11 -9.54
CA GLN A 155 -10.79 -1.48 -9.34
C GLN A 155 -11.74 -2.21 -8.38
N THR A 156 -11.81 -3.54 -8.50
CA THR A 156 -12.52 -4.39 -7.53
C THR A 156 -11.50 -5.16 -6.71
N PHE A 157 -11.54 -4.99 -5.39
CA PHE A 157 -10.64 -5.69 -4.47
C PHE A 157 -11.32 -6.91 -3.87
N PHE A 158 -10.53 -7.97 -3.68
CA PHE A 158 -10.97 -9.23 -3.05
C PHE A 158 -12.24 -9.82 -3.68
N PRO A 159 -12.33 -9.97 -5.01
CA PRO A 159 -13.55 -10.42 -5.70
C PRO A 159 -13.99 -11.82 -5.26
N ASN A 160 -13.05 -12.64 -4.79
CA ASN A 160 -13.32 -14.02 -4.34
C ASN A 160 -13.69 -14.10 -2.85
N VAL A 161 -13.90 -12.98 -2.16
CA VAL A 161 -14.36 -12.91 -0.76
C VAL A 161 -15.74 -12.24 -0.72
N PRO A 162 -16.82 -12.97 -1.02
CA PRO A 162 -18.15 -12.39 -1.22
C PRO A 162 -18.70 -11.69 0.03
N ASN A 163 -18.28 -12.13 1.21
CA ASN A 163 -18.72 -11.58 2.50
C ASN A 163 -17.79 -10.47 3.04
N ALA A 164 -16.83 -9.97 2.24
CA ALA A 164 -15.97 -8.88 2.67
C ALA A 164 -16.79 -7.62 3.01
N PRO A 165 -16.69 -7.04 4.22
CA PRO A 165 -17.46 -5.89 4.66
C PRO A 165 -16.92 -4.57 4.08
N LYS A 166 -16.84 -4.47 2.76
CA LYS A 166 -16.13 -3.41 2.02
C LYS A 166 -16.65 -1.99 2.26
N ALA A 167 -17.96 -1.86 2.54
CA ALA A 167 -18.61 -0.56 2.76
C ALA A 167 -18.45 -0.05 4.20
N THR A 168 -18.10 -0.91 5.13
CA THR A 168 -17.93 -0.56 6.54
C THR A 168 -16.44 -0.36 6.87
N LEU A 169 -16.19 0.35 7.96
CA LEU A 169 -14.83 0.62 8.44
C LEU A 169 -14.83 0.57 9.96
N ASP A 170 -14.12 -0.39 10.53
CA ASP A 170 -13.77 -0.36 11.95
C ASP A 170 -12.38 0.30 12.12
N GLY A 171 -12.39 1.61 12.30
CA GLY A 171 -11.16 2.38 12.49
C GLY A 171 -10.42 2.01 13.77
N SER A 172 -11.07 1.39 14.76
CA SER A 172 -10.42 0.94 15.99
C SER A 172 -9.60 -0.32 15.75
N PHE A 173 -10.10 -1.25 14.93
CA PHE A 173 -9.39 -2.46 14.53
C PHE A 173 -8.15 -2.13 13.68
N TRP A 174 -8.27 -1.18 12.76
CA TRP A 174 -7.21 -0.79 11.82
C TRP A 174 -6.39 0.43 12.26
N LYS A 175 -6.44 0.78 13.54
CA LYS A 175 -5.62 1.88 14.09
C LYS A 175 -4.16 1.44 14.22
N ILE A 176 -3.46 1.45 13.11
CA ILE A 176 -2.07 1.03 12.98
C ILE A 176 -1.16 2.17 12.50
#